data_81a7d0dc3f143ca95453395b150cd60f
#
_entry.id   81a7d0dc3f143ca95453395b150cd60f
#
_cell.length_a   1.000
_cell.length_b   1.000
_cell.length_c   1.000
_cell.angle_alpha   90.00
_cell.angle_beta   90.00
_cell.angle_gamma   90.00
#
_symmetry.space_group_name_H-M   'P 1'
#
loop_
_entity.id
_entity.type
_entity.pdbx_description
1 polymer ?
#
loop_
_entity_poly.entity_id
_entity_poly.type
_entity_poly.pdbx_seq_one_letter_code
_entity_poly.pdbx_strand_id
1 'polypeptide(L)' 'MPKSTNQKQKMLLILDYLQKHTDETHDATTPQLIDYLAANGIKAERKSIYNDIQTLIDFGYDIVRGPGPHDGYQLLSRD' A
#
# COMPACT_ATOMS: atom_id res chain seq x y z
N MET A 1 -22.94 9.56 1.47
CA MET A 1 -22.04 8.42 1.65
C MET A 1 -21.07 8.65 2.79
N PRO A 2 -20.86 7.66 3.58
CA PRO A 2 -19.92 7.78 4.69
C PRO A 2 -18.52 8.06 4.21
N LYS A 3 -17.80 8.83 4.96
CA LYS A 3 -16.41 9.11 4.63
C LYS A 3 -15.55 7.87 4.75
N SER A 4 -15.99 6.90 5.52
CA SER A 4 -15.25 5.67 5.69
C SER A 4 -15.11 4.88 4.38
N THR A 5 -15.96 5.18 3.40
CA THR A 5 -15.85 4.55 2.10
C THR A 5 -14.50 4.85 1.46
N ASN A 6 -14.03 6.10 1.56
CA ASN A 6 -12.74 6.47 1.00
C ASN A 6 -11.60 5.78 1.72
N GLN A 7 -11.74 5.59 3.03
CA GLN A 7 -10.72 4.91 3.82
C GLN A 7 -10.58 3.46 3.37
N LYS A 8 -11.70 2.78 3.20
CA LYS A 8 -11.67 1.38 2.77
C LYS A 8 -11.13 1.28 1.35
N GLN A 9 -11.56 2.15 0.48
CA GLN A 9 -11.11 2.14 -0.90
C GLN A 9 -9.61 2.41 -0.98
N LYS A 10 -9.11 3.32 -0.15
CA LYS A 10 -7.69 3.62 -0.11
C LYS A 10 -6.88 2.37 0.21
N MET A 11 -7.28 1.66 1.25
CA MET A 11 -6.56 0.46 1.67
C MET A 11 -6.60 -0.62 0.59
N LEU A 12 -7.76 -0.81 -0.03
CA LEU A 12 -7.89 -1.80 -1.09
C LEU A 12 -7.04 -1.44 -2.31
N LEU A 13 -6.94 -0.16 -2.63
CA LEU A 13 -6.10 0.27 -3.73
C LEU A 13 -4.62 0.05 -3.43
N ILE A 14 -4.21 0.29 -2.19
CA ILE A 14 -2.83 0.02 -1.79
C ILE A 14 -2.53 -1.46 -1.97
N LEU A 15 -3.40 -2.31 -1.49
CA LEU A 15 -3.23 -3.75 -1.61
C LEU A 15 -3.18 -4.18 -3.07
N ASP A 16 -4.07 -3.64 -3.88
CA ASP A 16 -4.13 -3.97 -5.30
C ASP A 16 -2.82 -3.58 -5.99
N TYR A 17 -2.31 -2.39 -5.68
CA TYR A 17 -1.06 -1.93 -6.26
C TYR A 17 0.09 -2.86 -5.88
N LEU A 18 0.14 -3.25 -4.60
CA LEU A 18 1.19 -4.14 -4.15
C LEU A 18 1.10 -5.50 -4.84
N GLN A 19 -0.11 -6.01 -5.02
CA GLN A 19 -0.28 -7.30 -5.68
C GLN A 19 0.14 -7.28 -7.13
N LYS A 20 -0.07 -6.16 -7.80
CA LYS A 20 0.21 -6.08 -9.23
C LYS A 20 1.63 -5.64 -9.56
N HIS A 21 2.25 -4.86 -8.67
CA HIS A 21 3.49 -4.19 -8.99
C HIS A 21 4.66 -4.56 -8.08
N THR A 22 4.45 -5.42 -7.11
CA THR A 22 5.57 -5.83 -6.25
C THR A 22 5.70 -7.35 -6.22
N ASP A 23 6.91 -7.79 -5.94
CA ASP A 23 7.23 -9.20 -5.75
C ASP A 23 8.58 -9.27 -5.05
N GLU A 24 9.27 -10.40 -5.14
CA GLU A 24 10.53 -10.59 -4.45
C GLU A 24 11.64 -9.67 -4.95
N THR A 25 11.48 -9.13 -6.15
CA THR A 25 12.52 -8.29 -6.75
C THR A 25 12.07 -6.86 -7.02
N HIS A 26 10.81 -6.56 -6.76
CA HIS A 26 10.26 -5.22 -7.00
C HIS A 26 9.53 -4.74 -5.77
N ASP A 27 9.72 -3.47 -5.43
CA ASP A 27 8.99 -2.87 -4.32
C ASP A 27 8.22 -1.65 -4.80
N ALA A 28 7.29 -1.20 -3.96
CA ALA A 28 6.54 0.02 -4.19
C ALA A 28 6.88 1.00 -3.07
N THR A 29 7.36 2.18 -3.43
CA THR A 29 7.72 3.17 -2.44
C THR A 29 6.48 3.92 -1.97
N THR A 30 6.59 4.55 -0.80
CA THR A 30 5.50 5.36 -0.28
C THR A 30 5.09 6.47 -1.26
N PRO A 31 6.02 7.22 -1.86
CA PRO A 31 5.62 8.22 -2.86
C PRO A 31 4.87 7.62 -4.04
N GLN A 32 5.26 6.42 -4.48
CA GLN A 32 4.55 5.77 -5.58
C GLN A 32 3.12 5.42 -5.19
N LEU A 33 2.93 4.97 -3.97
CA LEU A 33 1.58 4.66 -3.48
C LEU A 33 0.74 5.93 -3.38
N ILE A 34 1.34 7.02 -2.90
CA ILE A 34 0.62 8.29 -2.81
C ILE A 34 0.19 8.74 -4.21
N ASP A 35 1.09 8.65 -5.19
CA ASP A 35 0.77 9.05 -6.56
C ASP A 35 -0.33 8.18 -7.15
N TYR A 36 -0.28 6.88 -6.88
CA TYR A 36 -1.30 5.97 -7.39
C TYR A 36 -2.67 6.32 -6.81
N LEU A 37 -2.71 6.59 -5.51
CA LEU A 37 -3.97 6.96 -4.87
C LEU A 37 -4.48 8.29 -5.41
N ALA A 38 -3.59 9.24 -5.62
CA ALA A 38 -3.99 10.53 -6.18
C ALA A 38 -4.59 10.37 -7.57
N ALA A 39 -4.02 9.47 -8.37
CA ALA A 39 -4.55 9.19 -9.70
C ALA A 39 -5.95 8.59 -9.63
N ASN A 40 -6.30 8.01 -8.50
CA ASN A 40 -7.63 7.43 -8.28
C ASN A 40 -8.52 8.36 -7.46
N GLY A 41 -8.14 9.62 -7.32
CA GLY A 41 -8.97 10.60 -6.64
C GLY A 41 -8.88 10.57 -5.13
N ILE A 42 -7.87 9.90 -4.58
CA ILE A 42 -7.72 9.78 -3.13
C ILE A 42 -6.44 10.48 -2.69
N LYS A 43 -6.58 11.42 -1.78
CA LYS A 43 -5.45 12.13 -1.23
C LYS A 43 -4.96 11.39 0.01
N ALA A 44 -3.67 11.13 0.07
CA ALA A 44 -3.10 10.38 1.18
C ALA A 44 -1.76 10.96 1.58
N GLU A 45 -1.42 10.76 2.85
CA GLU A 45 -0.15 11.21 3.40
C GLU A 45 0.69 10.00 3.79
N ARG A 46 1.98 10.22 3.93
CA ARG A 46 2.93 9.15 4.25
C ARG A 46 2.50 8.37 5.50
N LYS A 47 2.15 9.09 6.55
CA LYS A 47 1.76 8.44 7.80
C LYS A 47 0.53 7.57 7.63
N SER A 48 -0.41 8.05 6.83
CA SER A 48 -1.62 7.29 6.54
C SER A 48 -1.31 6.00 5.80
N ILE A 49 -0.36 6.06 4.87
CA ILE A 49 0.08 4.87 4.15
C ILE A 49 0.68 3.85 5.11
N TYR A 50 1.55 4.30 6.01
CA TYR A 50 2.15 3.39 7.00
C TYR A 50 1.07 2.70 7.83
N ASN A 51 0.08 3.45 8.28
CA ASN A 51 -1.00 2.89 9.09
C ASN A 51 -1.79 1.85 8.32
N ASP A 52 -2.09 2.13 7.07
CA ASP A 52 -2.86 1.19 6.25
C ASP A 52 -2.07 -0.09 6.00
N ILE A 53 -0.77 0.05 5.72
CA ILE A 53 0.06 -1.13 5.49
C ILE A 53 0.18 -1.95 6.77
N GLN A 54 0.31 -1.30 7.93
CA GLN A 54 0.34 -2.03 9.18
C GLN A 54 -0.97 -2.78 9.41
N THR A 55 -2.09 -2.17 9.05
CA THR A 55 -3.38 -2.85 9.16
C THR A 55 -3.43 -4.09 8.27
N LEU A 56 -2.91 -3.99 7.07
CA LEU A 56 -2.88 -5.14 6.17
C LEU A 56 -1.98 -6.25 6.72
N ILE A 57 -0.84 -5.88 7.29
CA ILE A 57 0.04 -6.86 7.92
C ILE A 57 -0.68 -7.55 9.08
N ASP A 58 -1.35 -6.77 9.92
CA ASP A 58 -2.08 -7.33 11.06
C ASP A 58 -3.20 -8.25 10.61
N PHE A 59 -3.77 -7.97 9.45
CA PHE A 59 -4.83 -8.78 8.91
C PHE A 59 -4.33 -10.12 8.35
N GLY A 60 -3.04 -10.20 8.02
CA GLY A 60 -2.46 -11.46 7.56
C GLY A 60 -1.70 -11.39 6.26
N TYR A 61 -1.56 -10.23 5.66
CA TYR A 61 -0.79 -10.11 4.43
C TYR A 61 0.70 -10.08 4.74
N ASP A 62 1.48 -10.74 3.92
CA ASP A 62 2.93 -10.81 4.12
C ASP A 62 3.60 -9.64 3.39
N ILE A 63 3.56 -8.49 4.01
CA ILE A 63 4.16 -7.28 3.46
C ILE A 63 5.44 -6.99 4.24
N VAL A 64 6.54 -6.84 3.52
CA VAL A 64 7.83 -6.56 4.12
C VAL A 64 8.43 -5.32 3.47
N ARG A 65 9.42 -4.74 4.13
CA ARG A 65 10.16 -3.65 3.54
C ARG A 65 11.09 -4.18 2.47
N GLY A 66 11.15 -3.45 1.36
CA GLY A 66 12.03 -3.81 0.27
C GLY A 66 13.51 -3.66 0.67
N PRO A 67 14.40 -4.26 -0.11
CA PRO A 67 15.83 -4.33 0.23
C PRO A 67 16.49 -3.03 -0.09
N GLY A 68 16.30 -2.02 -0.23
CA GLY A 68 17.04 -0.79 -0.53
C GLY A 68 16.90 0.22 0.57
N PRO A 69 17.51 1.38 0.39
CA PRO A 69 17.38 2.45 1.36
C PRO A 69 16.07 3.21 1.24
N HIS A 70 15.19 2.80 0.33
CA HIS A 70 13.92 3.48 0.10
C HIS A 70 12.85 2.95 1.01
N ASP A 71 11.80 3.75 1.19
CA ASP A 71 10.60 3.31 1.90
C ASP A 71 9.75 2.46 0.96
N GLY A 72 10.25 1.30 0.60
CA GLY A 72 9.56 0.42 -0.31
C GLY A 72 8.92 -0.74 0.40
N TYR A 73 7.84 -1.27 -0.15
CA TYR A 73 7.13 -2.40 0.40
C TYR A 73 6.96 -3.47 -0.66
N GLN A 74 7.01 -4.72 -0.22
CA GLN A 74 6.81 -5.87 -1.09
C GLN A 74 5.77 -6.77 -0.49
N LEU A 75 4.82 -7.20 -1.31
CA LEU A 75 3.84 -8.20 -0.91
C LEU A 75 4.32 -9.54 -1.44
N LEU A 76 4.72 -10.42 -0.53
CA LEU A 76 5.34 -11.69 -0.90
C LEU A 76 4.33 -12.82 -0.97
N SER A 77 3.37 -12.84 -0.07
CA SER A 77 2.36 -13.90 -0.07
C SER A 77 1.17 -13.46 -0.88
N ARG A 78 0.78 -14.28 -1.82
CA ARG A 78 -0.26 -13.90 -2.76
C ARG A 78 -1.51 -14.75 -2.65
N ASP A 79 -1.54 -15.57 -1.70
CA ASP A 79 -2.73 -16.39 -1.50
C ASP A 79 -3.80 -15.63 -0.73
#